data_023fe41e7c12aed22617c35fcaa22e7b
#
_entry.id   023fe41e7c12aed22617c35fcaa22e7b
#
_cell.length_a   1.000
_cell.length_b   1.000
_cell.length_c   1.000
_cell.angle_alpha   90.00
_cell.angle_beta   90.00
_cell.angle_gamma   90.00
#
_symmetry.space_group_name_H-M   'P 1'
#
loop_
_entity.id
_entity.type
_entity.pdbx_description
1 polymer ?
#
loop_
_entity_poly.entity_id
_entity_poly.type
_entity_poly.pdbx_seq_one_letter_code
_entity_poly.pdbx_strand_id
1 'polypeptide(L)'
;MNIEQVRDFTLSLHGVTEDQPFGDDNITFRVEGKIFLCLWLGDGKCDVCGSTSRFACKLLPDRNEELRNRYGAVTPAFHWNKKHWSDVYYELL
;
A
#
# COMPACT_ATOMS: atom_id res chain seq x y z
N MET A 1 12.50 1.18 -4.74
CA MET A 1 11.46 2.19 -5.07
C MET A 1 11.35 3.15 -3.90
N ASN A 2 11.15 4.44 -4.15
CA ASN A 2 10.97 5.42 -3.08
C ASN A 2 9.53 5.95 -3.05
N ILE A 3 9.21 6.73 -2.00
CA ILE A 3 7.84 7.22 -1.77
C ILE A 3 7.34 8.11 -2.93
N GLU A 4 8.19 8.95 -3.49
CA GLU A 4 7.82 9.82 -4.59
C GLU A 4 7.48 9.03 -5.85
N GLN A 5 8.25 7.98 -6.13
CA GLN A 5 7.99 7.08 -7.26
C GLN A 5 6.67 6.34 -7.09
N VAL A 6 6.34 5.88 -5.88
CA VAL A 6 5.06 5.22 -5.59
C VAL A 6 3.90 6.19 -5.83
N ARG A 7 4.00 7.40 -5.30
CA ARG A 7 2.97 8.43 -5.45
C ARG A 7 2.79 8.82 -6.92
N ASP A 8 3.88 9.13 -7.60
CA ASP A 8 3.84 9.56 -9.00
C ASP A 8 3.28 8.48 -9.91
N PHE A 9 3.70 7.24 -9.73
CA PHE A 9 3.16 6.12 -10.50
C PHE A 9 1.66 5.96 -10.27
N THR A 10 1.23 6.01 -9.00
CA THR A 10 -0.18 5.83 -8.64
C THR A 10 -1.05 6.95 -9.24
N LEU A 11 -0.60 8.20 -9.15
CA LEU A 11 -1.32 9.34 -9.72
C LEU A 11 -1.32 9.34 -11.26
N SER A 12 -0.39 8.63 -11.90
CA SER A 12 -0.35 8.50 -13.36
C SER A 12 -1.46 7.59 -13.89
N LEU A 13 -2.06 6.77 -13.04
CA LEU A 13 -3.15 5.88 -13.43
C LEU A 13 -4.41 6.68 -13.71
N HIS A 14 -5.18 6.24 -14.72
CA HIS A 14 -6.38 6.96 -15.15
C HIS A 14 -7.44 7.04 -14.04
N GLY A 15 -7.96 8.24 -13.78
CA GLY A 15 -9.07 8.44 -12.86
C GLY A 15 -8.71 8.36 -11.38
N VAL A 16 -7.42 8.35 -11.02
CA VAL A 16 -6.98 8.28 -9.63
C VAL A 16 -6.97 9.67 -9.00
N THR A 17 -7.53 9.75 -7.79
CA THR A 17 -7.47 10.95 -6.94
C THR A 17 -6.79 10.60 -5.62
N GLU A 18 -6.21 11.60 -4.95
CA GLU A 18 -5.62 11.42 -3.62
C GLU A 18 -6.29 12.31 -2.58
N ASP A 19 -6.37 11.83 -1.34
CA ASP A 19 -6.84 12.60 -0.19
C ASP A 19 -6.23 12.05 1.11
N GLN A 20 -6.48 12.72 2.23
CA GLN A 20 -5.93 12.33 3.54
C GLN A 20 -7.03 12.26 4.62
N PRO A 21 -8.05 11.40 4.46
CA PRO A 21 -9.17 11.33 5.40
C PRO A 21 -8.80 10.76 6.77
N PHE A 22 -7.67 10.06 6.88
CA PHE A 22 -7.20 9.42 8.10
C PHE A 22 -6.08 10.20 8.81
N GLY A 23 -5.87 11.47 8.45
CA GLY A 23 -4.85 12.33 9.04
C GLY A 23 -3.60 12.45 8.17
N ASP A 24 -2.54 13.04 8.75
CA ASP A 24 -1.33 13.40 8.00
C ASP A 24 -0.38 12.21 7.75
N ASP A 25 -0.63 11.07 8.40
CA ASP A 25 0.25 9.90 8.30
C ASP A 25 -0.02 9.01 7.10
N ASN A 26 -1.10 9.26 6.37
CA ASN A 26 -1.51 8.41 5.25
C ASN A 26 -2.04 9.25 4.10
N ILE A 27 -1.71 8.85 2.88
CA ILE A 27 -2.38 9.35 1.67
C ILE A 27 -3.21 8.20 1.10
N THR A 28 -4.51 8.42 0.91
CA THR A 28 -5.38 7.44 0.26
C THR A 28 -5.55 7.79 -1.21
N PHE A 29 -5.55 6.76 -2.04
CA PHE A 29 -5.75 6.87 -3.48
C PHE A 29 -7.05 6.17 -3.85
N ARG A 30 -7.90 6.86 -4.61
CA ARG A 30 -9.23 6.38 -4.96
C ARG A 30 -9.42 6.33 -6.47
N VAL A 31 -10.21 5.34 -6.89
CA VAL A 31 -10.77 5.25 -8.25
C VAL A 31 -12.28 5.17 -8.08
N GLU A 32 -13.01 6.07 -8.75
CA GLU A 32 -14.47 6.14 -8.65
C GLU A 32 -14.96 6.24 -7.20
N GLY A 33 -14.22 6.99 -6.37
CA GLY A 33 -14.55 7.19 -4.96
C GLY A 33 -14.17 6.05 -4.02
N LYS A 34 -13.63 4.95 -4.54
CA LYS A 34 -13.26 3.77 -3.75
C LYS A 34 -11.75 3.73 -3.51
N ILE A 35 -11.35 3.57 -2.25
CA ILE A 35 -9.93 3.45 -1.87
C ILE A 35 -9.39 2.12 -2.39
N PHE A 36 -8.26 2.17 -3.11
CA PHE A 36 -7.57 0.96 -3.54
C PHE A 36 -6.11 0.90 -3.07
N LEU A 37 -5.56 2.02 -2.60
CA LEU A 37 -4.20 2.08 -2.09
C LEU A 37 -4.12 3.12 -0.97
N CYS A 38 -3.40 2.78 0.10
CA CYS A 38 -3.14 3.68 1.22
C CYS A 38 -1.63 3.73 1.46
N LEU A 39 -1.03 4.89 1.21
CA LEU A 39 0.42 5.09 1.36
C LEU A 39 0.72 5.61 2.76
N TRP A 40 1.56 4.87 3.49
CA TRP A 40 1.97 5.23 4.84
C TRP A 40 3.11 6.25 4.82
N LEU A 41 2.95 7.35 5.56
CA LEU A 41 3.94 8.43 5.67
C LEU A 41 4.58 8.51 7.06
N GLY A 42 4.09 7.73 8.01
CA GLY A 42 4.54 7.81 9.40
C GLY A 42 5.89 7.15 9.67
N ASP A 43 6.37 7.29 10.89
CA ASP A 43 7.69 6.82 11.33
C ASP A 43 7.65 5.44 12.00
N GLY A 44 6.49 4.80 12.05
CA GLY A 44 6.32 3.49 12.70
C GLY A 44 7.05 2.38 11.97
N LYS A 45 8.02 1.72 12.61
CA LYS A 45 8.74 0.60 12.02
C LYS A 45 7.93 -0.67 12.06
N CYS A 46 8.05 -1.46 10.99
CA CYS A 46 7.58 -2.83 11.03
C CYS A 46 8.46 -3.65 11.98
N ASP A 47 7.84 -4.31 12.97
CA ASP A 47 8.58 -5.10 13.97
C ASP A 47 9.28 -6.32 13.37
N VAL A 48 8.81 -6.79 12.21
CA VAL A 48 9.34 -7.99 11.57
C VAL A 48 10.46 -7.68 10.58
N CYS A 49 10.28 -6.67 9.72
CA CYS A 49 11.23 -6.36 8.65
C CYS A 49 12.07 -5.11 8.91
N GLY A 50 11.73 -4.31 9.91
CA GLY A 50 12.43 -3.07 10.24
C GLY A 50 12.18 -1.91 9.27
N SER A 51 11.41 -2.11 8.20
CA SER A 51 11.07 -1.07 7.24
C SER A 51 9.85 -0.27 7.68
N THR A 52 9.89 1.06 7.45
CA THR A 52 8.75 1.95 7.67
C THR A 52 8.00 2.25 6.37
N SER A 53 8.63 1.99 5.25
CA SER A 53 8.16 2.43 3.92
C SER A 53 7.24 1.39 3.31
N ARG A 54 5.93 1.57 3.52
CA ARG A 54 4.93 0.63 3.01
C ARG A 54 3.70 1.33 2.46
N PHE A 55 2.98 0.63 1.59
CA PHE A 55 1.60 0.97 1.25
C PHE A 55 0.73 -0.27 1.36
N ALA A 56 -0.56 -0.07 1.66
CA ALA A 56 -1.56 -1.13 1.57
C ALA A 56 -2.27 -1.01 0.24
N CYS A 57 -2.45 -2.12 -0.47
CA CYS A 57 -3.20 -2.12 -1.72
C CYS A 57 -4.27 -3.21 -1.72
N LYS A 58 -5.38 -2.91 -2.39
CA LYS A 58 -6.51 -3.83 -2.53
C LYS A 58 -6.36 -4.63 -3.82
N LEU A 59 -6.40 -5.95 -3.68
CA LEU A 59 -6.29 -6.89 -4.80
C LEU A 59 -7.31 -8.00 -4.65
N LEU A 60 -7.56 -8.72 -5.74
CA LEU A 60 -8.33 -9.96 -5.68
C LEU A 60 -7.63 -10.96 -4.74
N PRO A 61 -8.40 -11.78 -3.97
CA PRO A 61 -7.79 -12.70 -3.00
C PRO A 61 -6.73 -13.62 -3.60
N ASP A 62 -6.95 -14.14 -4.80
CA ASP A 62 -5.98 -15.03 -5.48
C ASP A 62 -4.68 -14.29 -5.81
N ARG A 63 -4.77 -13.02 -6.21
CA ARG A 63 -3.59 -12.20 -6.49
C ARG A 63 -2.82 -11.85 -5.22
N ASN A 64 -3.51 -11.60 -4.12
CA ASN A 64 -2.88 -11.37 -2.83
C ASN A 64 -2.05 -12.59 -2.42
N GLU A 65 -2.63 -13.78 -2.51
CA GLU A 65 -1.95 -15.02 -2.17
C GLU A 65 -0.73 -15.27 -3.06
N GLU A 66 -0.88 -15.12 -4.36
CA GLU A 66 0.21 -15.28 -5.32
C GLU A 66 1.38 -14.34 -5.03
N LEU A 67 1.10 -13.05 -4.81
CA LEU A 67 2.15 -12.05 -4.58
C LEU A 67 2.84 -12.25 -3.22
N ARG A 68 2.09 -12.64 -2.18
CA ARG A 68 2.67 -12.96 -0.86
C ARG A 68 3.61 -14.15 -0.92
N ASN A 69 3.28 -15.16 -1.73
CA ASN A 69 4.12 -16.33 -1.91
C ASN A 69 5.36 -16.05 -2.76
N ARG A 70 5.26 -15.09 -3.67
CA ARG A 70 6.32 -14.77 -4.62
C ARG A 70 7.32 -13.73 -4.11
N TYR A 71 6.85 -12.75 -3.33
CA TYR A 71 7.66 -11.62 -2.88
C TYR A 71 7.63 -11.49 -1.36
N GLY A 72 8.81 -11.52 -0.74
CA GLY A 72 8.93 -11.29 0.70
C GLY A 72 8.51 -9.88 1.14
N ALA A 73 8.53 -8.91 0.21
CA ALA A 73 8.09 -7.54 0.47
C ALA A 73 6.57 -7.40 0.56
N VAL A 74 5.80 -8.42 0.18
CA VAL A 74 4.34 -8.41 0.20
C VAL A 74 3.85 -9.28 1.36
N THR A 75 3.10 -8.69 2.27
CA THR A 75 2.58 -9.36 3.48
C THR A 75 1.07 -9.11 3.61
N PRO A 76 0.35 -9.92 4.41
CA PRO A 76 -1.03 -9.59 4.74
C PRO A 76 -1.12 -8.21 5.40
N ALA A 77 -2.11 -7.41 5.00
CA ALA A 77 -2.25 -6.05 5.51
C ALA A 77 -2.53 -6.05 7.01
N PHE A 78 -1.81 -5.19 7.74
CA PHE A 78 -1.92 -5.12 9.20
C PHE A 78 -3.23 -4.44 9.65
N HIS A 79 -3.60 -3.33 9.00
CA HIS A 79 -4.77 -2.51 9.40
C HIS A 79 -6.02 -2.72 8.54
N TRP A 80 -5.95 -3.57 7.52
CA TRP A 80 -7.03 -3.78 6.56
C TRP A 80 -7.44 -5.24 6.51
N ASN A 81 -8.57 -5.52 5.87
CA ASN A 81 -9.01 -6.91 5.67
C ASN A 81 -7.95 -7.68 4.88
N LYS A 82 -7.36 -8.69 5.52
CA LYS A 82 -6.21 -9.43 4.98
C LYS A 82 -6.54 -10.28 3.75
N LYS A 83 -7.82 -10.57 3.52
CA LYS A 83 -8.26 -11.31 2.33
C LYS A 83 -8.14 -10.47 1.07
N HIS A 84 -8.43 -9.18 1.17
CA HIS A 84 -8.49 -8.25 0.05
C HIS A 84 -7.32 -7.26 0.00
N TRP A 85 -6.56 -7.12 1.07
CA TRP A 85 -5.53 -6.11 1.21
C TRP A 85 -4.18 -6.73 1.57
N SER A 86 -3.13 -6.23 0.94
CA SER A 86 -1.73 -6.58 1.26
C SER A 86 -0.94 -5.31 1.55
N ASP A 87 0.00 -5.41 2.50
CA ASP A 87 1.02 -4.40 2.71
C ASP A 87 2.19 -4.71 1.78
N VAL A 88 2.72 -3.68 1.13
CA VAL A 88 3.90 -3.78 0.26
C VAL A 88 4.99 -2.86 0.81
N TYR A 89 6.11 -3.45 1.19
CA TYR A 89 7.28 -2.71 1.65
C TYR A 89 8.14 -2.37 0.44
N TYR A 90 7.87 -1.22 -0.17
CA TYR A 90 8.38 -0.89 -1.50
C TYR A 90 9.90 -0.66 -1.55
N GLU A 91 10.55 -0.38 -0.41
CA GLU A 91 12.01 -0.27 -0.37
C GLU A 91 12.70 -1.63 -0.51
N LEU A 92 11.97 -2.72 -0.28
CA LEU A 92 12.48 -4.09 -0.41
C LEU A 92 12.29 -4.66 -1.82
N LEU A 93 11.68 -3.91 -2.69
CA LEU A 93 11.47 -4.34 -4.08
C LEU A 93 12.69 -4.07 -4.96
#